data_325e201694051de5b843e0ac22034ede
#
_entry.id   325e201694051de5b843e0ac22034ede
#
_cell.length_a   1.000
_cell.length_b   1.000
_cell.length_c   1.000
_cell.angle_alpha   90.00
_cell.angle_beta   90.00
_cell.angle_gamma   90.00
#
_symmetry.space_group_name_H-M   'P 1'
#
loop_
_entity.id
_entity.type
_entity.pdbx_description
1 polymer ?
#
loop_
_entity_poly.entity_id
_entity_poly.type
_entity_poly.pdbx_seq_one_letter_code
_entity_poly.pdbx_strand_id
1 'polypeptide(L)'
;MKLLISLVLSGLALMPITAYSQTDVEKELEAIKKRLEKAEKKLEEKESTSRTGIASYAEVHYNNLDNKLAGGSDKKEIDVHRAIIEVEHHFTDDVRAEVELEVEHAYVTDSGTNEGELEVEQAFVEFKNETRILKLGQFILPVGILNKKHKPTDFYGVERNNVENKIIPTTWWEAGVLYQYKFSKNLSVDAIISSGFKTSLANNYAVRSGRQKGSKAQADDLAYLATLKWKINENVKVGASLQHQTDITQGLDATAGSANLLTAHVIWNMDAVSVTALYATWDLDGSGPASVGADEQTGWYVEPAYRINKEFGVFARYSTWDNQAGNATDTEYSQMDIGVNYWPMKNIVIKADYQDQDSPAGENEFDGINLGMGFKF
;
A
#
# COMPACT_ATOMS: atom_id res chain seq x y z
N MET A 1 8.10 33.36 14.58
CA MET A 1 8.15 34.83 14.75
C MET A 1 9.32 35.30 15.63
N LYS A 2 9.52 34.82 16.87
CA LYS A 2 10.64 35.26 17.73
C LYS A 2 12.04 34.87 17.23
N LEU A 3 12.21 33.78 16.49
CA LEU A 3 13.52 33.34 15.97
C LEU A 3 13.99 34.14 14.73
N LEU A 4 13.09 34.59 13.88
CA LEU A 4 13.45 35.43 12.72
C LEU A 4 13.87 36.85 13.09
N ILE A 5 13.29 37.39 14.15
CA ILE A 5 13.66 38.73 14.66
C ILE A 5 15.06 38.72 15.28
N SER A 6 15.47 37.56 15.88
CA SER A 6 16.81 37.41 16.46
C SER A 6 17.93 37.35 15.39
N LEU A 7 17.65 36.82 14.19
CA LEU A 7 18.64 36.70 13.11
C LEU A 7 18.85 38.07 12.39
N VAL A 8 17.85 38.93 12.34
CA VAL A 8 17.98 40.27 11.71
C VAL A 8 18.74 41.24 12.61
N LEU A 9 18.59 41.10 13.94
CA LEU A 9 19.31 41.92 14.89
C LEU A 9 20.80 41.54 15.08
N SER A 10 21.15 40.28 14.85
CA SER A 10 22.56 39.86 14.94
C SER A 10 23.42 40.21 13.71
N GLY A 11 22.79 40.46 12.57
CA GLY A 11 23.50 40.95 11.36
C GLY A 11 23.91 42.40 11.37
N LEU A 12 23.30 43.22 12.23
CA LEU A 12 23.58 44.66 12.33
C LEU A 12 24.77 45.01 13.26
N ALA A 13 25.33 44.06 14.00
CA ALA A 13 26.34 44.32 15.02
C ALA A 13 27.81 44.22 14.55
N LEU A 14 28.09 43.93 13.26
CA LEU A 14 29.44 43.69 12.74
C LEU A 14 29.84 44.52 11.51
N MET A 15 29.23 45.69 11.30
CA MET A 15 29.72 46.61 10.27
C MET A 15 30.55 47.75 10.88
N PRO A 16 31.72 48.08 10.30
CA PRO A 16 32.50 49.20 10.78
C PRO A 16 31.72 50.52 10.57
N ILE A 17 31.70 51.37 11.60
CA ILE A 17 31.08 52.68 11.59
C ILE A 17 31.87 53.60 10.63
N THR A 18 31.57 53.49 9.36
CA THR A 18 31.89 54.56 8.39
C THR A 18 30.63 55.31 8.08
N ALA A 19 30.73 56.64 8.12
CA ALA A 19 29.61 57.60 8.07
C ALA A 19 28.59 57.28 6.97
N TYR A 20 27.51 56.56 7.33
CA TYR A 20 26.32 56.45 6.50
C TYR A 20 25.57 57.77 6.52
N SER A 21 25.27 58.31 5.38
CA SER A 21 24.38 59.47 5.31
C SER A 21 22.96 59.02 5.72
N GLN A 22 22.22 59.94 6.33
CA GLN A 22 20.82 59.70 6.73
C GLN A 22 19.97 59.14 5.56
N THR A 23 20.32 59.52 4.34
CA THR A 23 19.71 59.06 3.06
C THR A 23 20.01 57.61 2.72
N ASP A 24 21.15 57.05 3.13
CA ASP A 24 21.51 55.64 2.86
C ASP A 24 20.81 54.71 3.84
N VAL A 25 20.66 55.11 5.09
CA VAL A 25 19.88 54.38 6.11
C VAL A 25 18.39 54.33 5.73
N GLU A 26 17.83 55.41 5.22
CA GLU A 26 16.45 55.47 4.74
C GLU A 26 16.22 54.52 3.54
N LYS A 27 17.17 54.46 2.60
CA LYS A 27 17.09 53.53 1.44
C LYS A 27 17.18 52.06 1.86
N GLU A 28 18.05 51.74 2.81
CA GLU A 28 18.14 50.37 3.33
C GLU A 28 16.87 50.00 4.11
N LEU A 29 16.32 50.92 4.92
CA LEU A 29 15.08 50.68 5.63
C LEU A 29 13.92 50.44 4.67
N GLU A 30 13.82 51.20 3.58
CA GLU A 30 12.81 50.99 2.53
C GLU A 30 12.99 49.63 1.80
N ALA A 31 14.23 49.22 1.54
CA ALA A 31 14.53 47.94 0.95
C ALA A 31 14.19 46.76 1.87
N ILE A 32 14.41 46.91 3.18
CA ILE A 32 14.04 45.90 4.20
C ILE A 32 12.50 45.82 4.33
N LYS A 33 11.79 46.98 4.37
CA LYS A 33 10.32 46.98 4.38
C LYS A 33 9.73 46.26 3.15
N LYS A 34 10.23 46.54 1.95
CA LYS A 34 9.81 45.85 0.72
C LYS A 34 10.07 44.33 0.75
N ARG A 35 11.19 43.92 1.36
CA ARG A 35 11.48 42.48 1.53
C ARG A 35 10.55 41.84 2.56
N LEU A 36 10.21 42.55 3.62
CA LEU A 36 9.28 42.09 4.65
C LEU A 36 7.87 41.94 4.07
N GLU A 37 7.33 42.95 3.40
CA GLU A 37 6.03 42.88 2.71
C GLU A 37 5.97 41.74 1.68
N LYS A 38 7.06 41.53 0.92
CA LYS A 38 7.13 40.43 -0.03
C LYS A 38 7.19 39.05 0.66
N ALA A 39 7.80 38.98 1.84
CA ALA A 39 7.84 37.74 2.63
C ALA A 39 6.48 37.49 3.31
N GLU A 40 5.82 38.51 3.84
CA GLU A 40 4.48 38.43 4.41
C GLU A 40 3.45 38.03 3.35
N LYS A 41 3.49 38.65 2.17
CA LYS A 41 2.62 38.26 1.04
C LYS A 41 2.84 36.82 0.59
N LYS A 42 4.10 36.34 0.55
CA LYS A 42 4.41 34.96 0.28
C LYS A 42 3.93 33.99 1.36
N LEU A 43 3.92 34.40 2.63
CA LEU A 43 3.34 33.63 3.74
C LEU A 43 1.82 33.56 3.60
N GLU A 44 1.16 34.68 3.34
CA GLU A 44 -0.29 34.75 3.11
C GLU A 44 -0.71 33.92 1.88
N GLU A 45 0.06 33.99 0.78
CA GLU A 45 -0.15 33.14 -0.40
C GLU A 45 0.05 31.65 -0.07
N LYS A 46 1.00 31.28 0.79
CA LYS A 46 1.18 29.88 1.26
C LYS A 46 0.04 29.42 2.17
N GLU A 47 -0.46 30.27 3.06
CA GLU A 47 -1.64 29.96 3.87
C GLU A 47 -2.92 29.89 3.01
N SER A 48 -3.01 30.64 1.91
CA SER A 48 -4.15 30.59 0.98
C SER A 48 -4.20 29.31 0.12
N THR A 49 -3.14 28.50 0.11
CA THR A 49 -3.11 27.20 -0.60
C THR A 49 -3.61 26.02 0.27
N SER A 50 -4.00 26.27 1.52
CA SER A 50 -4.63 25.26 2.38
C SER A 50 -5.95 24.81 1.77
N ARG A 51 -6.06 23.52 1.46
CA ARG A 51 -7.25 22.94 0.84
C ARG A 51 -7.49 21.52 1.37
N THR A 52 -8.77 21.19 1.52
CA THR A 52 -9.21 19.85 1.86
C THR A 52 -9.87 19.21 0.65
N GLY A 53 -9.46 18.00 0.31
CA GLY A 53 -10.07 17.15 -0.68
C GLY A 53 -10.72 15.94 -0.01
N ILE A 54 -11.78 15.45 -0.63
CA ILE A 54 -12.41 14.18 -0.26
C ILE A 54 -12.42 13.32 -1.50
N ALA A 55 -11.99 12.06 -1.37
CA ALA A 55 -12.10 11.04 -2.36
C ALA A 55 -12.80 9.82 -1.75
N SER A 56 -13.34 8.97 -2.58
CA SER A 56 -14.01 7.75 -2.15
C SER A 56 -13.91 6.68 -3.22
N TYR A 57 -13.94 5.43 -2.81
CA TYR A 57 -14.18 4.31 -3.70
C TYR A 57 -14.97 3.23 -2.96
N ALA A 58 -15.70 2.44 -3.72
CA ALA A 58 -16.43 1.28 -3.19
C ALA A 58 -16.50 0.18 -4.24
N GLU A 59 -16.71 -1.04 -3.76
CA GLU A 59 -16.93 -2.20 -4.62
C GLU A 59 -17.94 -3.17 -4.02
N VAL A 60 -18.71 -3.78 -4.91
CA VAL A 60 -19.71 -4.80 -4.60
C VAL A 60 -19.38 -6.03 -5.41
N HIS A 61 -19.33 -7.19 -4.76
CA HIS A 61 -19.02 -8.47 -5.36
C HIS A 61 -20.23 -9.41 -5.30
N TYR A 62 -20.37 -10.25 -6.29
CA TYR A 62 -21.21 -11.44 -6.29
C TYR A 62 -20.33 -12.62 -6.62
N ASN A 63 -20.27 -13.58 -5.70
CA ASN A 63 -19.55 -14.82 -5.86
C ASN A 63 -20.58 -15.95 -6.03
N ASN A 64 -20.41 -16.81 -7.03
CA ASN A 64 -21.15 -18.03 -7.23
C ASN A 64 -20.13 -19.14 -7.51
N LEU A 65 -19.57 -19.66 -6.44
CA LEU A 65 -18.48 -20.61 -6.43
C LEU A 65 -18.93 -21.91 -5.79
N ASP A 66 -18.74 -23.01 -6.52
CA ASP A 66 -18.95 -24.37 -6.02
C ASP A 66 -17.66 -24.83 -5.31
N ASN A 67 -17.82 -25.41 -4.13
CA ASN A 67 -16.71 -26.00 -3.38
C ASN A 67 -16.55 -27.46 -3.77
N LYS A 68 -15.38 -27.81 -4.29
CA LYS A 68 -15.06 -29.20 -4.70
C LYS A 68 -14.73 -30.11 -3.52
N LEU A 69 -14.42 -29.54 -2.34
CA LEU A 69 -14.20 -30.35 -1.14
C LEU A 69 -15.47 -31.09 -0.75
N ALA A 70 -15.38 -32.40 -0.58
CA ALA A 70 -16.52 -33.22 -0.15
C ALA A 70 -17.05 -32.77 1.22
N GLY A 71 -18.29 -32.28 1.24
CA GLY A 71 -18.92 -31.71 2.45
C GLY A 71 -18.58 -30.25 2.74
N GLY A 72 -17.77 -29.61 1.90
CA GLY A 72 -17.52 -28.17 1.96
C GLY A 72 -18.75 -27.35 1.54
N SER A 73 -18.86 -26.14 2.06
CA SER A 73 -19.95 -25.22 1.68
C SER A 73 -19.54 -24.41 0.46
N ASP A 74 -20.47 -24.27 -0.48
CA ASP A 74 -20.34 -23.34 -1.60
C ASP A 74 -20.25 -21.89 -1.09
N LYS A 75 -19.62 -20.99 -1.88
CA LYS A 75 -19.62 -19.55 -1.67
C LYS A 75 -20.59 -18.91 -2.66
N LYS A 76 -21.82 -18.64 -2.23
CA LYS A 76 -22.89 -18.03 -3.05
C LYS A 76 -23.44 -16.80 -2.32
N GLU A 77 -22.82 -15.64 -2.56
CA GLU A 77 -23.08 -14.43 -1.77
C GLU A 77 -23.01 -13.15 -2.61
N ILE A 78 -23.68 -12.12 -2.13
CA ILE A 78 -23.50 -10.73 -2.56
C ILE A 78 -22.92 -9.97 -1.38
N ASP A 79 -21.83 -9.27 -1.62
CA ASP A 79 -21.09 -8.54 -0.61
C ASP A 79 -20.80 -7.11 -1.04
N VAL A 80 -21.14 -6.12 -0.19
CA VAL A 80 -20.51 -4.80 -0.29
C VAL A 80 -19.12 -4.96 0.29
N HIS A 81 -18.19 -5.35 -0.57
CA HIS A 81 -16.87 -5.80 -0.17
C HIS A 81 -16.15 -4.75 0.66
N ARG A 82 -16.23 -3.48 0.22
CA ARG A 82 -15.73 -2.34 0.98
C ARG A 82 -16.25 -1.01 0.46
N ALA A 83 -16.28 -0.04 1.36
CA ALA A 83 -16.54 1.36 1.07
C ALA A 83 -15.53 2.23 1.83
N ILE A 84 -14.81 3.11 1.12
CA ILE A 84 -13.69 3.88 1.65
C ILE A 84 -13.96 5.37 1.50
N ILE A 85 -13.57 6.15 2.51
CA ILE A 85 -13.52 7.61 2.47
C ILE A 85 -12.09 8.05 2.76
N GLU A 86 -11.49 8.77 1.81
CA GLU A 86 -10.18 9.39 1.92
C GLU A 86 -10.38 10.90 2.14
N VAL A 87 -9.78 11.45 3.18
CA VAL A 87 -9.73 12.90 3.44
C VAL A 87 -8.28 13.34 3.39
N GLU A 88 -7.95 14.18 2.42
CA GLU A 88 -6.63 14.78 2.27
C GLU A 88 -6.70 16.27 2.60
N HIS A 89 -5.77 16.75 3.40
CA HIS A 89 -5.63 18.18 3.72
C HIS A 89 -4.22 18.67 3.42
N HIS A 90 -4.10 19.64 2.52
CA HIS A 90 -2.85 20.31 2.22
C HIS A 90 -2.70 21.54 3.11
N PHE A 91 -1.76 21.53 4.03
CA PHE A 91 -1.35 22.69 4.83
C PHE A 91 -0.56 23.68 3.98
N THR A 92 0.30 23.15 3.10
CA THR A 92 1.08 23.90 2.11
C THR A 92 1.26 23.01 0.87
N ASP A 93 1.89 23.51 -0.19
CA ASP A 93 2.21 22.68 -1.37
C ASP A 93 3.15 21.51 -1.04
N ASP A 94 3.93 21.63 0.03
CA ASP A 94 4.94 20.65 0.44
C ASP A 94 4.53 19.79 1.65
N VAL A 95 3.42 20.12 2.33
CA VAL A 95 2.97 19.43 3.55
C VAL A 95 1.50 19.10 3.45
N ARG A 96 1.17 17.82 3.63
CA ARG A 96 -0.22 17.34 3.66
C ARG A 96 -0.44 16.30 4.75
N ALA A 97 -1.68 16.17 5.19
CA ALA A 97 -2.14 15.03 5.97
C ALA A 97 -3.18 14.25 5.16
N GLU A 98 -3.32 12.98 5.47
CA GLU A 98 -4.32 12.10 4.88
C GLU A 98 -4.88 11.16 5.94
N VAL A 99 -6.19 10.96 5.91
CA VAL A 99 -6.90 9.96 6.72
C VAL A 99 -7.78 9.16 5.77
N GLU A 100 -7.67 7.85 5.83
CA GLU A 100 -8.46 6.89 5.06
C GLU A 100 -9.21 5.97 6.01
N LEU A 101 -10.53 5.93 5.87
CA LEU A 101 -11.44 5.09 6.62
C LEU A 101 -12.06 4.07 5.71
N GLU A 102 -12.02 2.80 6.10
CA GLU A 102 -12.61 1.68 5.39
C GLU A 102 -13.72 1.03 6.23
N VAL A 103 -14.79 0.68 5.55
CA VAL A 103 -15.83 -0.22 6.06
C VAL A 103 -15.84 -1.44 5.15
N GLU A 104 -15.47 -2.61 5.69
CA GLU A 104 -15.57 -3.89 4.99
C GLU A 104 -16.91 -4.56 5.31
N HIS A 105 -17.45 -5.31 4.33
CA HIS A 105 -18.67 -6.11 4.43
C HIS A 105 -19.92 -5.34 4.93
N ALA A 106 -19.98 -4.03 4.62
CA ALA A 106 -21.11 -3.10 4.80
C ALA A 106 -21.68 -2.98 6.22
N TYR A 107 -21.44 -3.90 7.13
CA TYR A 107 -22.11 -3.97 8.42
C TYR A 107 -21.15 -4.29 9.56
N VAL A 108 -21.05 -3.39 10.52
CA VAL A 108 -20.20 -3.52 11.71
C VAL A 108 -21.10 -3.70 12.93
N THR A 109 -20.87 -4.76 13.72
CA THR A 109 -21.60 -5.04 14.95
C THR A 109 -20.65 -5.29 16.11
N ASP A 110 -21.12 -5.12 17.33
CA ASP A 110 -20.43 -5.46 18.57
C ASP A 110 -20.63 -6.92 19.02
N SER A 111 -21.43 -7.70 18.25
CA SER A 111 -21.82 -9.07 18.61
C SER A 111 -20.72 -10.10 18.44
N GLY A 112 -19.56 -9.75 17.87
CA GLY A 112 -18.43 -10.65 17.62
C GLY A 112 -18.67 -11.68 16.52
N THR A 113 -19.70 -11.50 15.68
CA THR A 113 -19.90 -12.24 14.44
C THR A 113 -19.09 -11.60 13.31
N ASN A 114 -18.71 -12.38 12.29
CA ASN A 114 -17.87 -11.93 11.15
C ASN A 114 -18.69 -11.07 10.16
N GLU A 115 -19.24 -9.96 10.61
CA GLU A 115 -20.15 -9.15 9.79
C GLU A 115 -19.47 -7.95 9.12
N GLY A 116 -18.27 -7.63 9.47
CA GLY A 116 -17.52 -6.54 8.85
C GLY A 116 -16.58 -5.83 9.82
N GLU A 117 -15.71 -5.00 9.26
CA GLU A 117 -14.70 -4.25 10.01
C GLU A 117 -14.79 -2.76 9.68
N LEU A 118 -14.52 -1.91 10.68
CA LEU A 118 -14.28 -0.49 10.49
C LEU A 118 -12.82 -0.21 10.81
N GLU A 119 -12.08 0.25 9.82
CA GLU A 119 -10.63 0.38 9.92
C GLU A 119 -10.14 1.78 9.52
N VAL A 120 -9.02 2.17 10.12
CA VAL A 120 -8.22 3.31 9.66
C VAL A 120 -7.05 2.74 8.88
N GLU A 121 -7.11 2.73 7.57
CA GLU A 121 -6.00 2.23 6.75
C GLU A 121 -4.84 3.21 6.72
N GLN A 122 -5.12 4.50 6.63
CA GLN A 122 -4.10 5.53 6.60
C GLN A 122 -4.43 6.69 7.55
N ALA A 123 -3.41 7.16 8.27
CA ALA A 123 -3.45 8.38 9.07
C ALA A 123 -2.01 8.90 9.19
N PHE A 124 -1.60 9.81 8.31
CA PHE A 124 -0.21 10.29 8.26
C PHE A 124 -0.10 11.75 7.90
N VAL A 125 1.08 12.31 8.19
CA VAL A 125 1.56 13.58 7.64
C VAL A 125 2.70 13.31 6.67
N GLU A 126 2.64 13.94 5.48
CA GLU A 126 3.66 13.85 4.44
C GLU A 126 4.35 15.21 4.27
N PHE A 127 5.67 15.18 4.26
CA PHE A 127 6.54 16.28 3.88
C PHE A 127 7.23 15.91 2.57
N LYS A 128 7.12 16.74 1.55
CA LYS A 128 7.72 16.46 0.23
C LYS A 128 8.49 17.65 -0.30
N ASN A 129 9.50 17.36 -1.12
CA ASN A 129 10.12 18.30 -2.04
C ASN A 129 10.35 17.58 -3.39
N GLU A 130 11.11 18.18 -4.29
CA GLU A 130 11.34 17.62 -5.63
C GLU A 130 11.91 16.20 -5.61
N THR A 131 12.83 15.90 -4.66
CA THR A 131 13.57 14.64 -4.62
C THR A 131 13.26 13.74 -3.44
N ARG A 132 12.55 14.22 -2.41
CA ARG A 132 12.36 13.51 -1.15
C ARG A 132 10.92 13.56 -0.70
N ILE A 133 10.48 12.45 -0.08
CA ILE A 133 9.21 12.38 0.64
C ILE A 133 9.50 11.76 2.01
N LEU A 134 8.98 12.37 3.06
CA LEU A 134 8.95 11.82 4.41
C LEU A 134 7.49 11.68 4.84
N LYS A 135 7.07 10.46 5.22
CA LYS A 135 5.77 10.21 5.84
C LYS A 135 5.94 9.77 7.28
N LEU A 136 5.10 10.27 8.15
CA LEU A 136 5.05 9.94 9.58
C LEU A 136 3.61 9.59 9.94
N GLY A 137 3.39 8.43 10.52
CA GLY A 137 2.07 7.93 10.91
C GLY A 137 1.78 6.54 10.38
N GLN A 138 0.52 6.24 10.11
CA GLN A 138 0.08 4.98 9.53
C GLN A 138 -0.14 5.14 8.04
N PHE A 139 0.42 4.27 7.24
CA PHE A 139 0.35 4.34 5.78
C PHE A 139 0.47 2.95 5.14
N ILE A 140 -0.06 2.82 3.92
CA ILE A 140 0.04 1.60 3.12
C ILE A 140 1.47 1.43 2.63
N LEU A 141 2.06 0.26 2.93
CA LEU A 141 3.40 -0.12 2.52
C LEU A 141 3.48 -0.35 0.99
N PRO A 142 4.51 0.16 0.32
CA PRO A 142 4.64 0.05 -1.14
C PRO A 142 5.25 -1.30 -1.59
N VAL A 143 4.74 -2.41 -1.07
CA VAL A 143 5.17 -3.77 -1.39
C VAL A 143 4.24 -4.37 -2.44
N GLY A 144 4.80 -5.03 -3.45
CA GLY A 144 4.02 -5.57 -4.56
C GLY A 144 3.42 -4.49 -5.46
N ILE A 145 2.30 -4.77 -6.05
CA ILE A 145 1.58 -3.88 -6.98
C ILE A 145 0.27 -3.37 -6.37
N LEU A 146 -0.55 -4.29 -5.83
CA LEU A 146 -1.91 -3.99 -5.40
C LEU A 146 -1.97 -3.12 -4.16
N ASN A 147 -0.97 -3.13 -3.26
CA ASN A 147 -0.95 -2.20 -2.13
C ASN A 147 -1.08 -0.72 -2.57
N LYS A 148 -0.54 -0.35 -3.73
CA LYS A 148 -0.68 1.01 -4.28
C LYS A 148 -1.72 1.14 -5.39
N LYS A 149 -2.29 0.03 -5.85
CA LYS A 149 -3.27 -0.04 -6.94
C LYS A 149 -4.45 -0.93 -6.57
N HIS A 150 -4.91 -0.84 -5.33
CA HIS A 150 -5.99 -1.66 -4.80
C HIS A 150 -7.40 -1.13 -5.12
N LYS A 151 -7.54 0.08 -5.71
CA LYS A 151 -8.86 0.61 -6.10
C LYS A 151 -9.46 -0.24 -7.22
N PRO A 152 -10.76 -0.54 -7.19
CA PRO A 152 -11.36 -1.52 -8.09
C PRO A 152 -11.19 -1.22 -9.59
N THR A 153 -11.02 0.05 -9.95
CA THR A 153 -10.78 0.47 -11.33
C THR A 153 -9.36 0.24 -11.84
N ASP A 154 -8.41 -0.13 -10.95
CA ASP A 154 -6.97 -0.10 -11.22
C ASP A 154 -6.38 -1.49 -11.48
N PHE A 155 -7.17 -2.57 -11.31
CA PHE A 155 -6.75 -3.95 -11.54
C PHE A 155 -7.83 -4.77 -12.27
N TYR A 156 -7.43 -5.90 -12.86
CA TYR A 156 -8.31 -6.88 -13.49
C TYR A 156 -8.82 -7.91 -12.48
N GLY A 157 -9.98 -8.52 -12.81
CA GLY A 157 -10.65 -9.49 -11.95
C GLY A 157 -11.50 -8.83 -10.86
N VAL A 158 -12.48 -9.57 -10.37
CA VAL A 158 -13.33 -9.16 -9.25
C VAL A 158 -12.51 -9.18 -7.99
N GLU A 159 -11.92 -10.33 -7.70
CA GLU A 159 -11.05 -10.51 -6.53
C GLU A 159 -9.59 -10.15 -6.86
N ARG A 160 -8.86 -9.70 -5.82
CA ARG A 160 -7.41 -9.54 -5.88
C ARG A 160 -6.75 -10.91 -6.10
N ASN A 161 -5.59 -10.94 -6.78
CA ASN A 161 -4.85 -12.19 -6.92
C ASN A 161 -4.40 -12.70 -5.54
N ASN A 162 -4.37 -14.02 -5.39
CA ASN A 162 -4.08 -14.65 -4.11
C ASN A 162 -2.63 -14.46 -3.64
N VAL A 163 -1.67 -14.24 -4.54
CA VAL A 163 -0.27 -13.95 -4.14
C VAL A 163 -0.20 -12.63 -3.38
N GLU A 164 -0.85 -11.57 -3.91
CA GLU A 164 -0.93 -10.26 -3.22
C GLU A 164 -2.08 -10.21 -2.20
N ASN A 165 -2.63 -11.33 -1.78
CA ASN A 165 -3.55 -11.46 -0.67
C ASN A 165 -2.97 -12.37 0.42
N LYS A 166 -2.43 -13.53 0.05
CA LYS A 166 -2.01 -14.57 1.00
C LYS A 166 -0.53 -14.47 1.36
N ILE A 167 0.34 -14.10 0.41
CA ILE A 167 1.80 -14.00 0.62
C ILE A 167 2.19 -12.54 0.89
N ILE A 168 1.77 -11.59 0.04
CA ILE A 168 1.85 -10.15 0.34
C ILE A 168 0.51 -9.76 0.95
N PRO A 169 0.45 -9.36 2.23
CA PRO A 169 -0.83 -9.16 2.93
C PRO A 169 -1.52 -7.84 2.52
N THR A 170 -1.96 -7.76 1.27
CA THR A 170 -2.69 -6.60 0.72
C THR A 170 -4.15 -6.56 1.26
N THR A 171 -4.72 -5.45 1.70
CA THR A 171 -4.06 -4.15 1.88
C THR A 171 -3.18 -4.21 3.12
N TRP A 172 -1.94 -3.73 3.01
CA TRP A 172 -0.98 -3.82 4.10
C TRP A 172 -0.55 -2.42 4.53
N TRP A 173 -1.01 -2.00 5.66
CA TRP A 173 -0.62 -0.75 6.31
C TRP A 173 0.00 -0.98 7.66
N GLU A 174 0.91 -0.10 8.04
CA GLU A 174 1.55 -0.08 9.35
C GLU A 174 1.86 1.34 9.82
N ALA A 175 1.96 1.52 11.13
CA ALA A 175 2.44 2.76 11.72
C ALA A 175 3.97 2.80 11.69
N GLY A 176 4.53 3.95 11.30
CA GLY A 176 5.98 4.08 11.20
C GLY A 176 6.45 5.34 10.49
N VAL A 177 7.63 5.23 9.91
CA VAL A 177 8.32 6.28 9.14
C VAL A 177 8.68 5.75 7.77
N LEU A 178 8.31 6.47 6.73
CA LEU A 178 8.73 6.21 5.36
C LEU A 178 9.56 7.38 4.85
N TYR A 179 10.74 7.08 4.35
CA TYR A 179 11.58 8.01 3.62
C TYR A 179 11.78 7.53 2.18
N GLN A 180 11.31 8.33 1.21
CA GLN A 180 11.56 8.09 -0.22
C GLN A 180 12.63 9.04 -0.74
N TYR A 181 13.55 8.50 -1.53
CA TYR A 181 14.49 9.28 -2.32
C TYR A 181 14.30 9.00 -3.81
N LYS A 182 14.12 10.06 -4.60
CA LYS A 182 13.98 10.03 -6.06
C LYS A 182 15.35 10.35 -6.69
N PHE A 183 16.01 9.33 -7.23
CA PHE A 183 17.26 9.51 -7.97
C PHE A 183 17.02 10.18 -9.32
N SER A 184 15.83 9.93 -9.90
CA SER A 184 15.35 10.55 -11.12
C SER A 184 13.84 10.54 -11.17
N LYS A 185 13.24 11.05 -12.26
CA LYS A 185 11.78 10.93 -12.51
C LYS A 185 11.32 9.48 -12.62
N ASN A 186 12.24 8.57 -12.91
CA ASN A 186 11.94 7.17 -13.23
C ASN A 186 12.44 6.18 -12.18
N LEU A 187 13.29 6.61 -11.24
CA LEU A 187 13.91 5.73 -10.25
C LEU A 187 13.79 6.32 -8.85
N SER A 188 13.20 5.56 -7.94
CA SER A 188 13.13 5.91 -6.53
C SER A 188 13.32 4.69 -5.63
N VAL A 189 13.75 4.95 -4.40
CA VAL A 189 13.87 3.97 -3.33
C VAL A 189 13.12 4.50 -2.11
N ASP A 190 12.33 3.65 -1.48
CA ASP A 190 11.73 3.90 -0.18
C ASP A 190 12.53 3.12 0.88
N ALA A 191 12.78 3.75 2.01
CA ALA A 191 13.26 3.12 3.24
C ALA A 191 12.22 3.33 4.33
N ILE A 192 11.81 2.25 5.00
CA ILE A 192 10.68 2.27 5.93
C ILE A 192 11.07 1.54 7.22
N ILE A 193 10.64 2.11 8.33
CA ILE A 193 10.67 1.47 9.65
C ILE A 193 9.24 1.49 10.17
N SER A 194 8.71 0.32 10.55
CA SER A 194 7.32 0.17 10.99
C SER A 194 7.16 -0.81 12.15
N SER A 195 5.94 -0.90 12.68
CA SER A 195 5.60 -1.78 13.81
C SER A 195 5.85 -3.26 13.56
N GLY A 196 5.73 -3.71 12.30
CA GLY A 196 5.93 -5.10 11.92
C GLY A 196 4.76 -6.02 12.26
N PHE A 197 4.97 -7.30 11.97
CA PHE A 197 4.00 -8.37 12.20
C PHE A 197 4.09 -8.96 13.60
N LYS A 198 3.01 -9.67 13.98
CA LYS A 198 2.95 -10.53 15.15
C LYS A 198 2.22 -11.83 14.80
N THR A 199 2.95 -12.81 14.27
CA THR A 199 2.42 -14.14 13.96
C THR A 199 2.49 -15.09 15.16
N SER A 200 1.89 -16.27 15.05
CA SER A 200 1.96 -17.31 16.07
C SER A 200 1.66 -18.69 15.48
N LEU A 201 1.94 -19.72 16.26
CA LEU A 201 1.55 -21.11 15.91
C LEU A 201 0.04 -21.27 15.70
N ALA A 202 -0.80 -20.46 16.38
CA ALA A 202 -2.26 -20.53 16.25
C ALA A 202 -2.76 -20.24 14.83
N ASN A 203 -1.99 -19.52 14.01
CA ASN A 203 -2.27 -19.27 12.62
C ASN A 203 -1.23 -19.90 11.68
N ASN A 204 -0.55 -20.96 12.12
CA ASN A 204 0.53 -21.63 11.41
C ASN A 204 1.61 -20.66 10.91
N TYR A 205 1.90 -19.59 11.67
CA TYR A 205 2.82 -18.51 11.31
C TYR A 205 2.55 -17.85 9.95
N ALA A 206 1.36 -17.98 9.39
CA ALA A 206 0.99 -17.28 8.16
C ALA A 206 1.16 -15.76 8.34
N VAL A 207 2.06 -15.16 7.57
CA VAL A 207 2.48 -13.75 7.78
C VAL A 207 1.31 -12.79 7.67
N ARG A 208 0.39 -13.00 6.71
CA ARG A 208 -0.83 -12.18 6.57
C ARG A 208 -1.63 -12.08 7.87
N SER A 209 -1.77 -13.20 8.58
CA SER A 209 -2.53 -13.25 9.84
C SER A 209 -1.84 -12.52 11.00
N GLY A 210 -0.56 -12.18 10.85
CA GLY A 210 0.21 -11.40 11.80
C GLY A 210 0.08 -9.88 11.66
N ARG A 211 -0.73 -9.37 10.72
CA ARG A 211 -0.96 -7.92 10.61
C ARG A 211 -1.57 -7.37 11.89
N GLN A 212 -0.95 -6.34 12.45
CA GLN A 212 -1.43 -5.71 13.68
C GLN A 212 -2.38 -4.54 13.41
N LYS A 213 -2.54 -4.12 12.13
CA LYS A 213 -3.45 -3.07 11.65
C LYS A 213 -3.35 -1.74 12.41
N GLY A 214 -2.18 -1.43 13.01
CA GLY A 214 -1.97 -0.22 13.83
C GLY A 214 -2.76 -0.18 15.15
N SER A 215 -3.48 -1.26 15.51
CA SER A 215 -4.32 -1.31 16.71
C SER A 215 -3.49 -1.66 17.94
N LYS A 216 -2.89 -0.65 18.58
CA LYS A 216 -1.95 -0.83 19.71
C LYS A 216 -0.85 -1.85 19.37
N ALA A 217 -0.37 -1.77 18.13
CA ALA A 217 0.61 -2.69 17.58
C ALA A 217 1.81 -2.81 18.53
N GLN A 218 2.15 -4.02 18.88
CA GLN A 218 3.37 -4.32 19.63
C GLN A 218 4.57 -4.05 18.70
N ALA A 219 5.59 -3.40 19.22
CA ALA A 219 6.74 -2.93 18.44
C ALA A 219 8.05 -3.14 19.22
N ASP A 220 8.14 -4.28 19.89
CA ASP A 220 9.39 -4.72 20.55
C ASP A 220 10.44 -5.03 19.47
N ASP A 221 10.00 -5.58 18.35
CA ASP A 221 10.79 -5.84 17.14
C ASP A 221 10.23 -5.12 15.93
N LEU A 222 10.89 -4.04 15.53
CA LEU A 222 10.49 -3.24 14.36
C LEU A 222 10.82 -3.96 13.04
N ALA A 223 9.99 -3.72 12.04
CA ALA A 223 10.25 -4.14 10.67
C ALA A 223 10.98 -3.06 9.87
N TYR A 224 11.95 -3.48 9.07
CA TYR A 224 12.76 -2.64 8.20
C TYR A 224 12.52 -3.04 6.75
N LEU A 225 12.00 -2.13 5.95
CA LEU A 225 11.61 -2.38 4.56
C LEU A 225 12.35 -1.42 3.62
N ALA A 226 12.88 -1.95 2.53
CA ALA A 226 13.38 -1.19 1.40
C ALA A 226 12.59 -1.57 0.14
N THR A 227 12.15 -0.58 -0.65
CA THR A 227 11.46 -0.81 -1.92
C THR A 227 12.09 0.00 -3.04
N LEU A 228 12.46 -0.67 -4.11
CA LEU A 228 12.92 -0.09 -5.38
C LEU A 228 11.73 0.04 -6.34
N LYS A 229 11.61 1.19 -7.00
CA LYS A 229 10.63 1.45 -8.06
C LYS A 229 11.38 2.04 -9.27
N TRP A 230 11.33 1.35 -10.38
CA TRP A 230 12.05 1.77 -11.59
C TRP A 230 11.15 1.67 -12.83
N LYS A 231 10.89 2.81 -13.46
CA LYS A 231 10.32 2.91 -14.80
C LYS A 231 11.49 2.88 -15.79
N ILE A 232 11.84 1.68 -16.30
CA ILE A 232 12.96 1.49 -17.23
C ILE A 232 12.75 2.31 -18.49
N ASN A 233 11.53 2.25 -19.03
CA ASN A 233 11.08 3.05 -20.18
C ASN A 233 9.54 3.23 -20.12
N GLU A 234 8.94 3.76 -21.18
CA GLU A 234 7.48 3.99 -21.21
C GLU A 234 6.68 2.68 -21.10
N ASN A 235 7.24 1.57 -21.53
CA ASN A 235 6.57 0.28 -21.61
C ASN A 235 6.87 -0.64 -20.42
N VAL A 236 8.01 -0.46 -19.72
CA VAL A 236 8.49 -1.39 -18.70
C VAL A 236 8.66 -0.69 -17.36
N LYS A 237 7.97 -1.21 -16.34
CA LYS A 237 8.16 -0.86 -14.93
C LYS A 237 8.55 -2.10 -14.15
N VAL A 238 9.51 -1.96 -13.25
CA VAL A 238 9.91 -3.00 -12.32
C VAL A 238 9.90 -2.48 -10.90
N GLY A 239 9.66 -3.36 -9.96
CA GLY A 239 9.78 -3.08 -8.53
C GLY A 239 10.31 -4.29 -7.79
N ALA A 240 10.98 -4.03 -6.67
CA ALA A 240 11.45 -5.05 -5.76
C ALA A 240 11.38 -4.54 -4.33
N SER A 241 11.11 -5.41 -3.38
CA SER A 241 11.10 -5.07 -1.96
C SER A 241 11.84 -6.11 -1.15
N LEU A 242 12.53 -5.65 -0.12
CA LEU A 242 13.19 -6.47 0.90
C LEU A 242 12.72 -5.99 2.26
N GLN A 243 12.22 -6.89 3.09
CA GLN A 243 11.89 -6.59 4.49
C GLN A 243 12.62 -7.56 5.42
N HIS A 244 12.99 -7.05 6.59
CA HIS A 244 13.52 -7.82 7.69
C HIS A 244 12.81 -7.42 8.98
N GLN A 245 12.48 -8.41 9.82
CA GLN A 245 12.03 -8.26 11.21
C GLN A 245 12.75 -9.30 12.05
N THR A 246 13.31 -8.89 13.19
CA THR A 246 14.19 -9.77 14.01
C THR A 246 13.42 -10.89 14.70
N ASP A 247 12.20 -10.59 15.16
CA ASP A 247 11.28 -11.58 15.73
C ASP A 247 9.87 -11.34 15.19
N ILE A 248 9.40 -12.24 14.32
CA ILE A 248 8.09 -12.17 13.67
C ILE A 248 6.92 -12.36 14.65
N THR A 249 7.20 -12.82 15.88
CA THR A 249 6.20 -13.08 16.91
C THR A 249 6.15 -11.99 18.00
N GLN A 250 7.02 -10.97 17.92
CA GLN A 250 7.15 -9.92 18.95
C GLN A 250 7.45 -10.48 20.35
N GLY A 251 8.29 -11.51 20.45
CA GLY A 251 8.64 -12.16 21.71
C GLY A 251 7.60 -13.16 22.24
N LEU A 252 6.54 -13.43 21.48
CA LEU A 252 5.47 -14.34 21.92
C LEU A 252 5.90 -15.80 21.91
N ASP A 253 6.77 -16.20 20.99
CA ASP A 253 7.17 -17.58 20.77
C ASP A 253 8.70 -17.69 20.58
N ALA A 254 9.38 -18.23 21.60
CA ALA A 254 10.83 -18.41 21.57
C ALA A 254 11.31 -19.46 20.53
N THR A 255 10.42 -20.20 19.89
CA THR A 255 10.76 -21.16 18.82
C THR A 255 10.71 -20.54 17.42
N ALA A 256 10.23 -19.31 17.29
CA ALA A 256 10.29 -18.50 16.08
C ALA A 256 11.41 -17.44 16.19
N GLY A 257 11.84 -16.94 15.06
CA GLY A 257 12.92 -15.96 14.97
C GLY A 257 12.64 -14.88 13.94
N SER A 258 13.66 -14.53 13.18
CA SER A 258 13.57 -13.50 12.16
C SER A 258 12.70 -13.92 10.97
N ALA A 259 12.17 -12.90 10.27
CA ALA A 259 11.48 -13.09 9.02
C ALA A 259 12.01 -12.13 7.96
N ASN A 260 12.22 -12.66 6.75
CA ASN A 260 12.73 -11.94 5.61
C ASN A 260 11.77 -12.07 4.42
N LEU A 261 11.34 -10.92 3.87
CA LEU A 261 10.56 -10.88 2.63
C LEU A 261 11.45 -10.48 1.47
N LEU A 262 11.30 -11.17 0.36
CA LEU A 262 11.73 -10.73 -0.96
C LEU A 262 10.52 -10.67 -1.89
N THR A 263 10.31 -9.54 -2.58
CA THR A 263 9.37 -9.45 -3.71
C THR A 263 10.03 -8.85 -4.93
N ALA A 264 9.60 -9.29 -6.10
CA ALA A 264 9.98 -8.67 -7.36
C ALA A 264 8.80 -8.72 -8.34
N HIS A 265 8.62 -7.65 -9.11
CA HIS A 265 7.57 -7.61 -10.14
C HIS A 265 7.99 -6.86 -11.38
N VAL A 266 7.34 -7.19 -12.49
CA VAL A 266 7.45 -6.47 -13.76
C VAL A 266 6.05 -6.19 -14.31
N ILE A 267 5.86 -4.99 -14.82
CA ILE A 267 4.68 -4.59 -15.60
C ILE A 267 5.19 -4.15 -16.96
N TRP A 268 4.82 -4.90 -17.99
CA TRP A 268 5.11 -4.58 -19.39
C TRP A 268 3.82 -4.17 -20.10
N ASN A 269 3.86 -3.04 -20.78
CA ASN A 269 2.73 -2.53 -21.55
C ASN A 269 3.21 -2.20 -22.97
N MET A 270 2.54 -2.73 -23.98
CA MET A 270 2.79 -2.40 -25.37
C MET A 270 1.46 -2.26 -26.11
N ASP A 271 1.13 -1.02 -26.47
CA ASP A 271 -0.15 -0.67 -27.10
C ASP A 271 -1.36 -1.16 -26.28
N ALA A 272 -2.10 -2.12 -26.80
CA ALA A 272 -3.27 -2.71 -26.16
C ALA A 272 -2.96 -3.90 -25.26
N VAL A 273 -1.72 -4.43 -25.29
CA VAL A 273 -1.31 -5.59 -24.51
C VAL A 273 -0.60 -5.16 -23.24
N SER A 274 -0.92 -5.79 -22.12
CA SER A 274 -0.12 -5.71 -20.89
C SER A 274 0.19 -7.11 -20.36
N VAL A 275 1.34 -7.25 -19.72
CA VAL A 275 1.71 -8.45 -18.97
C VAL A 275 2.25 -7.99 -17.63
N THR A 276 1.64 -8.51 -16.57
CA THR A 276 2.11 -8.32 -15.19
C THR A 276 2.63 -9.64 -14.66
N ALA A 277 3.77 -9.63 -14.01
CA ALA A 277 4.29 -10.79 -13.29
C ALA A 277 4.87 -10.35 -11.95
N LEU A 278 4.66 -11.17 -10.94
CA LEU A 278 5.14 -10.93 -9.59
C LEU A 278 5.56 -12.25 -8.94
N TYR A 279 6.63 -12.19 -8.15
CA TYR A 279 7.08 -13.24 -7.24
C TYR A 279 7.25 -12.65 -5.84
N ALA A 280 6.88 -13.42 -4.82
CA ALA A 280 7.05 -13.08 -3.42
C ALA A 280 7.45 -14.32 -2.61
N THR A 281 8.38 -14.15 -1.68
CA THR A 281 8.75 -15.21 -0.74
C THR A 281 9.09 -14.62 0.62
N TRP A 282 8.64 -15.31 1.66
CA TRP A 282 9.08 -15.14 3.05
C TRP A 282 9.95 -16.31 3.46
N ASP A 283 10.99 -16.00 4.23
CA ASP A 283 11.84 -16.94 4.94
C ASP A 283 11.72 -16.63 6.44
N LEU A 284 11.26 -17.57 7.22
CA LEU A 284 11.01 -17.46 8.66
C LEU A 284 11.94 -18.39 9.43
N ASP A 285 12.81 -17.83 10.26
CA ASP A 285 13.71 -18.58 11.11
C ASP A 285 12.98 -19.23 12.29
N GLY A 286 13.48 -20.38 12.71
CA GLY A 286 13.10 -21.04 13.95
C GLY A 286 12.43 -22.39 13.77
N SER A 287 12.48 -23.20 14.83
CA SER A 287 11.89 -24.54 14.83
C SER A 287 10.36 -24.53 14.88
N GLY A 288 9.75 -23.46 15.36
CA GLY A 288 8.30 -23.28 15.38
C GLY A 288 7.74 -23.22 13.96
N PRO A 289 8.12 -22.22 13.12
CA PRO A 289 7.73 -22.16 11.71
C PRO A 289 8.06 -23.44 10.94
N ALA A 290 9.29 -23.99 11.09
CA ALA A 290 9.71 -25.21 10.42
C ALA A 290 8.87 -26.43 10.81
N SER A 291 8.35 -26.48 12.04
CA SER A 291 7.52 -27.63 12.51
C SER A 291 6.19 -27.77 11.79
N VAL A 292 5.70 -26.70 11.15
CA VAL A 292 4.46 -26.65 10.39
C VAL A 292 4.72 -26.35 8.91
N GLY A 293 6.00 -26.32 8.48
CA GLY A 293 6.38 -26.02 7.10
C GLY A 293 6.21 -24.55 6.68
N ALA A 294 6.00 -23.65 7.64
CA ALA A 294 5.79 -22.23 7.38
C ALA A 294 7.09 -21.41 7.42
N ASP A 295 8.23 -22.08 7.55
CA ASP A 295 9.57 -21.47 7.43
C ASP A 295 9.81 -20.89 6.03
N GLU A 296 9.14 -21.40 5.01
CA GLU A 296 9.05 -20.79 3.68
C GLU A 296 7.59 -20.55 3.30
N GLN A 297 7.26 -19.31 2.84
CA GLN A 297 5.93 -18.97 2.29
C GLN A 297 6.16 -18.26 0.95
N THR A 298 5.62 -18.79 -0.13
CA THR A 298 5.96 -18.34 -1.47
C THR A 298 4.74 -18.22 -2.39
N GLY A 299 4.86 -17.41 -3.42
CA GLY A 299 3.83 -17.32 -4.45
C GLY A 299 4.29 -16.48 -5.64
N TRP A 300 3.67 -16.77 -6.78
CA TRP A 300 3.89 -15.97 -7.98
C TRP A 300 2.64 -15.96 -8.85
N TYR A 301 2.54 -14.94 -9.70
CA TYR A 301 1.51 -14.91 -10.73
C TYR A 301 2.01 -14.26 -12.01
N VAL A 302 1.30 -14.59 -13.10
CA VAL A 302 1.43 -13.91 -14.40
C VAL A 302 0.04 -13.58 -14.91
N GLU A 303 -0.15 -12.32 -15.33
CA GLU A 303 -1.42 -11.78 -15.82
C GLU A 303 -1.21 -11.07 -17.17
N PRO A 304 -1.37 -11.75 -18.31
CA PRO A 304 -1.58 -11.12 -19.60
C PRO A 304 -2.98 -10.50 -19.67
N ALA A 305 -3.06 -9.29 -20.22
CA ALA A 305 -4.32 -8.62 -20.48
C ALA A 305 -4.29 -7.91 -21.83
N TYR A 306 -5.48 -7.75 -22.42
CA TYR A 306 -5.65 -7.07 -23.70
C TYR A 306 -6.78 -6.04 -23.62
N ARG A 307 -6.46 -4.79 -23.93
CA ARG A 307 -7.40 -3.68 -23.96
C ARG A 307 -8.05 -3.63 -25.33
N ILE A 308 -9.25 -4.18 -25.48
CA ILE A 308 -9.98 -4.24 -26.77
C ILE A 308 -10.24 -2.82 -27.28
N ASN A 309 -10.66 -1.93 -26.37
CA ASN A 309 -10.88 -0.51 -26.63
C ASN A 309 -10.80 0.28 -25.31
N LYS A 310 -11.26 1.54 -25.29
CA LYS A 310 -11.24 2.38 -24.07
C LYS A 310 -12.14 1.85 -22.96
N GLU A 311 -13.18 1.09 -23.31
CA GLU A 311 -14.23 0.63 -22.40
C GLU A 311 -14.05 -0.84 -21.99
N PHE A 312 -13.51 -1.69 -22.87
CA PHE A 312 -13.40 -3.13 -22.63
C PHE A 312 -11.96 -3.62 -22.59
N GLY A 313 -11.69 -4.50 -21.65
CA GLY A 313 -10.45 -5.25 -21.56
C GLY A 313 -10.71 -6.65 -21.07
N VAL A 314 -9.90 -7.59 -21.52
CA VAL A 314 -9.93 -9.01 -21.11
C VAL A 314 -8.59 -9.37 -20.48
N PHE A 315 -8.59 -10.36 -19.60
CA PHE A 315 -7.39 -10.86 -18.97
C PHE A 315 -7.47 -12.35 -18.73
N ALA A 316 -6.32 -12.96 -18.55
CA ALA A 316 -6.15 -14.26 -17.92
C ALA A 316 -5.08 -14.12 -16.85
N ARG A 317 -5.20 -14.82 -15.73
CA ARG A 317 -4.19 -14.82 -14.66
C ARG A 317 -4.00 -16.25 -14.16
N TYR A 318 -2.76 -16.66 -14.07
CA TYR A 318 -2.39 -17.89 -13.36
C TYR A 318 -1.55 -17.50 -12.16
N SER A 319 -1.92 -18.01 -11.00
CA SER A 319 -1.24 -17.75 -9.73
C SER A 319 -1.03 -19.03 -8.94
N THR A 320 0.09 -19.12 -8.23
CA THR A 320 0.32 -20.13 -7.19
C THR A 320 0.70 -19.47 -5.89
N TRP A 321 0.32 -20.06 -4.78
CA TRP A 321 0.72 -19.60 -3.45
C TRP A 321 0.76 -20.75 -2.46
N ASP A 322 1.72 -20.67 -1.55
CA ASP A 322 1.90 -21.65 -0.49
C ASP A 322 2.42 -20.94 0.78
N ASN A 323 1.65 -21.04 1.87
CA ASN A 323 2.04 -20.51 3.17
C ASN A 323 2.79 -21.55 4.03
N GLN A 324 3.03 -22.73 3.52
CA GLN A 324 3.70 -23.84 4.19
C GLN A 324 4.66 -24.56 3.23
N ALA A 325 5.34 -23.80 2.34
CA ALA A 325 6.21 -24.32 1.28
C ALA A 325 7.42 -25.13 1.78
N GLY A 326 7.80 -24.97 3.06
CA GLY A 326 8.77 -25.83 3.74
C GLY A 326 8.23 -27.20 4.15
N ASN A 327 6.93 -27.48 3.92
CA ASN A 327 6.36 -28.77 4.28
C ASN A 327 6.78 -29.88 3.28
N ALA A 328 6.95 -31.09 3.80
CA ALA A 328 7.25 -32.25 2.98
C ALA A 328 6.05 -32.76 2.14
N THR A 329 4.83 -32.37 2.52
CA THR A 329 3.59 -32.66 1.78
C THR A 329 3.24 -31.48 0.91
N ASP A 330 2.51 -31.72 -0.17
CA ASP A 330 2.01 -30.69 -1.06
C ASP A 330 0.98 -29.80 -0.33
N THR A 331 1.29 -28.51 -0.21
CA THR A 331 0.47 -27.47 0.43
C THR A 331 0.23 -26.28 -0.51
N GLU A 332 0.68 -26.40 -1.78
CA GLU A 332 0.52 -25.36 -2.78
C GLU A 332 -0.93 -25.30 -3.30
N TYR A 333 -1.43 -24.09 -3.43
CA TYR A 333 -2.63 -23.75 -4.16
C TYR A 333 -2.27 -23.19 -5.53
N SER A 334 -3.09 -23.48 -6.54
CA SER A 334 -3.03 -22.77 -7.80
C SER A 334 -4.40 -22.28 -8.25
N GLN A 335 -4.43 -21.24 -9.07
CA GLN A 335 -5.69 -20.69 -9.58
C GLN A 335 -5.49 -20.08 -10.97
N MET A 336 -6.44 -20.38 -11.86
CA MET A 336 -6.61 -19.73 -13.15
C MET A 336 -7.84 -18.84 -13.10
N ASP A 337 -7.66 -17.56 -13.44
CA ASP A 337 -8.75 -16.59 -13.63
C ASP A 337 -8.79 -16.14 -15.07
N ILE A 338 -9.99 -16.07 -15.66
CA ILE A 338 -10.22 -15.50 -16.99
C ILE A 338 -11.42 -14.59 -16.93
N GLY A 339 -11.29 -13.35 -17.42
CA GLY A 339 -12.38 -12.40 -17.25
C GLY A 339 -12.34 -11.18 -18.17
N VAL A 340 -13.34 -10.34 -17.97
CA VAL A 340 -13.55 -9.11 -18.67
C VAL A 340 -13.85 -7.97 -17.69
N ASN A 341 -13.23 -6.84 -17.94
CA ASN A 341 -13.57 -5.57 -17.29
C ASN A 341 -14.23 -4.64 -18.32
N TYR A 342 -15.34 -4.02 -17.93
CA TYR A 342 -16.02 -2.98 -18.69
C TYR A 342 -15.97 -1.67 -17.90
N TRP A 343 -15.37 -0.64 -18.50
CA TRP A 343 -15.29 0.72 -17.94
C TRP A 343 -16.23 1.65 -18.70
N PRO A 344 -17.53 1.78 -18.34
CA PRO A 344 -18.45 2.74 -18.97
C PRO A 344 -17.96 4.17 -18.83
N MET A 345 -17.18 4.44 -17.79
CA MET A 345 -16.49 5.69 -17.50
C MET A 345 -15.13 5.38 -16.86
N LYS A 346 -14.20 6.33 -16.92
CA LYS A 346 -12.87 6.18 -16.31
C LYS A 346 -12.89 5.76 -14.84
N ASN A 347 -13.92 6.17 -14.12
CA ASN A 347 -14.04 6.02 -12.66
C ASN A 347 -15.04 4.93 -12.24
N ILE A 348 -15.62 4.18 -13.19
CA ILE A 348 -16.56 3.09 -12.92
C ILE A 348 -16.08 1.85 -13.67
N VAL A 349 -16.12 0.69 -13.01
CA VAL A 349 -15.81 -0.59 -13.62
C VAL A 349 -16.90 -1.61 -13.28
N ILE A 350 -17.25 -2.45 -14.26
CA ILE A 350 -18.04 -3.67 -14.07
C ILE A 350 -17.16 -4.83 -14.52
N LYS A 351 -17.10 -5.88 -13.71
CA LYS A 351 -16.17 -6.99 -13.87
C LYS A 351 -16.93 -8.31 -13.89
N ALA A 352 -16.44 -9.25 -14.67
CA ALA A 352 -16.89 -10.63 -14.64
C ALA A 352 -15.68 -11.53 -14.90
N ASP A 353 -15.50 -12.54 -14.08
CA ASP A 353 -14.47 -13.55 -14.28
C ASP A 353 -14.97 -14.93 -13.86
N TYR A 354 -14.29 -15.93 -14.39
CA TYR A 354 -14.37 -17.32 -13.97
C TYR A 354 -13.05 -17.69 -13.33
N GLN A 355 -13.11 -18.29 -12.14
CA GLN A 355 -11.97 -18.88 -11.47
C GLN A 355 -12.06 -20.41 -11.48
N ASP A 356 -10.89 -21.04 -11.57
CA ASP A 356 -10.66 -22.48 -11.47
C ASP A 356 -9.47 -22.67 -10.53
N GLN A 357 -9.72 -23.23 -9.34
CA GLN A 357 -8.74 -23.37 -8.28
C GLN A 357 -8.43 -24.83 -8.02
N ASP A 358 -7.13 -25.15 -7.93
CA ASP A 358 -6.64 -26.40 -7.37
C ASP A 358 -6.11 -26.13 -5.95
N SER A 359 -6.46 -27.00 -5.02
CA SER A 359 -6.14 -26.87 -3.60
C SER A 359 -5.49 -28.15 -3.04
N PRO A 360 -4.68 -28.04 -1.99
CA PRO A 360 -4.16 -29.19 -1.27
C PRO A 360 -5.26 -30.12 -0.78
N ALA A 361 -4.94 -31.38 -0.64
CA ALA A 361 -5.90 -32.41 -0.21
C ALA A 361 -6.53 -32.08 1.15
N GLY A 362 -7.86 -31.99 1.18
CA GLY A 362 -8.62 -31.67 2.39
C GLY A 362 -8.92 -30.19 2.61
N GLU A 363 -8.44 -29.33 1.72
CA GLU A 363 -8.73 -27.89 1.75
C GLU A 363 -9.89 -27.52 0.83
N ASN A 364 -10.49 -26.34 1.07
CA ASN A 364 -11.54 -25.80 0.21
C ASN A 364 -10.99 -25.46 -1.18
N GLU A 365 -11.71 -25.87 -2.22
CA GLU A 365 -11.38 -25.65 -3.62
C GLU A 365 -12.59 -25.04 -4.33
N PHE A 366 -12.43 -23.82 -4.83
CA PHE A 366 -13.55 -23.03 -5.33
C PHE A 366 -13.46 -22.73 -6.82
N ASP A 367 -14.47 -23.24 -7.56
CA ASP A 367 -14.63 -22.94 -8.99
C ASP A 367 -15.93 -22.22 -9.25
N GLY A 368 -15.93 -21.26 -10.15
CA GLY A 368 -17.17 -20.62 -10.57
C GLY A 368 -17.00 -19.20 -11.07
N ILE A 369 -18.09 -18.45 -10.97
CA ILE A 369 -18.21 -17.11 -11.56
C ILE A 369 -18.23 -16.06 -10.47
N ASN A 370 -17.44 -15.01 -10.69
CA ASN A 370 -17.48 -13.77 -9.91
C ASN A 370 -17.98 -12.62 -10.80
N LEU A 371 -18.86 -11.79 -10.23
CA LEU A 371 -19.27 -10.51 -10.82
C LEU A 371 -18.96 -9.40 -9.84
N GLY A 372 -18.51 -8.26 -10.34
CA GLY A 372 -18.14 -7.13 -9.51
C GLY A 372 -18.50 -5.80 -10.13
N MET A 373 -18.73 -4.82 -9.30
CA MET A 373 -18.89 -3.43 -9.68
C MET A 373 -18.10 -2.56 -8.72
N GLY A 374 -17.34 -1.62 -9.25
CA GLY A 374 -16.61 -0.66 -8.44
C GLY A 374 -16.58 0.72 -9.05
N PHE A 375 -16.44 1.70 -8.18
CA PHE A 375 -16.30 3.11 -8.61
C PHE A 375 -15.36 3.86 -7.70
N LYS A 376 -14.85 5.01 -8.19
CA LYS A 376 -14.06 5.98 -7.41
C LYS A 376 -14.34 7.41 -7.85
N PHE A 377 -14.21 8.36 -6.97
CA PHE A 377 -14.28 9.80 -7.28
C PHE A 377 -13.35 10.63 -6.40
#